data_68ac0276e381252ce55631cbdef92a0a
#
_entry.id   68ac0276e381252ce55631cbdef92a0a
#
_cell.length_a   1.000
_cell.length_b   1.000
_cell.length_c   1.000
_cell.angle_alpha   90.00
_cell.angle_beta   90.00
_cell.angle_gamma   90.00
#
_symmetry.space_group_name_H-M   'P 1'
#
loop_
_entity.id
_entity.type
_entity.pdbx_description
1 polymer ?
#
loop_
_entity_poly.entity_id
_entity_poly.type
_entity_poly.pdbx_seq_one_letter_code
_entity_poly.pdbx_strand_id
1 'polypeptide(L)'
;MLQKKCESVISKNILKVNSEINSICKKAGRDPSKITVLGASKSQSIEKIREAYISGINHFGENYLQEAESKIDSIGGDVTWHFIGSIQSRKAKKIAEIFDWAHAVDSVKIAKKLNDARPLYKNALKVCIQLNIDKEASKSGIELKDIENIFFEIRGFENLEIKGLMVIPRPRDSIQEQQNVFKEVKEIFDSLNQKDMNMDTLSMGMSSDYGIAIKEGSTMIRIGTGIFGQRK
;
A
#
# COMPACT_ATOMS: atom_id res chain seq x y z
N MET A 1 20.69 12.21 -34.89
CA MET A 1 19.32 11.67 -35.04
C MET A 1 18.85 11.15 -33.70
N LEU A 2 18.05 11.91 -32.96
CA LEU A 2 17.42 11.47 -31.73
C LEU A 2 16.32 10.45 -32.11
N GLN A 3 16.60 9.16 -31.83
CA GLN A 3 15.56 8.16 -31.91
C GLN A 3 14.44 8.56 -30.95
N LYS A 4 13.26 8.91 -31.47
CA LYS A 4 12.01 8.97 -30.69
C LYS A 4 11.85 7.59 -30.05
N LYS A 5 12.23 7.42 -28.77
CA LYS A 5 11.84 6.25 -27.99
C LYS A 5 10.31 6.20 -28.06
N CYS A 6 9.78 5.19 -28.72
CA CYS A 6 8.34 4.95 -28.75
C CYS A 6 7.90 4.80 -27.28
N GLU A 7 7.15 5.77 -26.76
CA GLU A 7 6.66 5.68 -25.37
C GLU A 7 5.80 4.44 -25.25
N SER A 8 6.15 3.61 -24.30
CA SER A 8 5.44 2.38 -24.05
C SER A 8 4.05 2.62 -23.45
N VAL A 9 3.21 1.60 -23.48
CA VAL A 9 1.87 1.67 -22.89
C VAL A 9 1.95 1.94 -21.39
N ILE A 10 2.90 1.31 -20.68
CA ILE A 10 3.11 1.50 -19.22
C ILE A 10 3.55 2.92 -18.93
N SER A 11 4.52 3.47 -19.69
CA SER A 11 4.97 4.85 -19.52
C SER A 11 3.83 5.84 -19.71
N LYS A 12 3.02 5.68 -20.77
CA LYS A 12 1.82 6.52 -21.01
C LYS A 12 0.80 6.45 -19.88
N ASN A 13 0.56 5.24 -19.37
CA ASN A 13 -0.36 5.04 -18.26
C ASN A 13 0.14 5.74 -16.98
N ILE A 14 1.43 5.65 -16.68
CA ILE A 14 2.04 6.33 -15.52
C ILE A 14 1.92 7.85 -15.65
N LEU A 15 2.23 8.41 -16.83
CA LEU A 15 2.05 9.83 -17.08
C LEU A 15 0.59 10.27 -16.88
N LYS A 16 -0.36 9.47 -17.34
CA LYS A 16 -1.79 9.73 -17.14
C LYS A 16 -2.15 9.72 -15.65
N VAL A 17 -1.76 8.67 -14.90
CA VAL A 17 -2.00 8.58 -13.45
C VAL A 17 -1.41 9.77 -12.73
N ASN A 18 -0.17 10.15 -13.01
CA ASN A 18 0.48 11.30 -12.38
C ASN A 18 -0.23 12.63 -12.70
N SER A 19 -0.67 12.82 -13.94
CA SER A 19 -1.46 13.99 -14.34
C SER A 19 -2.80 14.07 -13.61
N GLU A 20 -3.49 12.93 -13.45
CA GLU A 20 -4.74 12.86 -12.70
C GLU A 20 -4.52 13.15 -11.21
N ILE A 21 -3.47 12.59 -10.58
CA ILE A 21 -3.10 12.87 -9.18
C ILE A 21 -2.86 14.38 -9.01
N ASN A 22 -2.06 14.99 -9.86
CA ASN A 22 -1.79 16.44 -9.81
C ASN A 22 -3.07 17.27 -9.89
N SER A 23 -3.97 16.93 -10.82
CA SER A 23 -5.25 17.60 -10.98
C SER A 23 -6.15 17.46 -9.75
N ILE A 24 -6.24 16.24 -9.20
CA ILE A 24 -7.04 15.95 -8.01
C ILE A 24 -6.49 16.69 -6.80
N CYS A 25 -5.17 16.61 -6.56
CA CYS A 25 -4.50 17.28 -5.45
C CYS A 25 -4.69 18.79 -5.52
N LYS A 26 -4.53 19.40 -6.71
CA LYS A 26 -4.78 20.82 -6.91
C LYS A 26 -6.20 21.24 -6.52
N LYS A 27 -7.22 20.44 -6.89
CA LYS A 27 -8.62 20.71 -6.55
C LYS A 27 -8.92 20.50 -5.07
N ALA A 28 -8.20 19.57 -4.42
CA ALA A 28 -8.38 19.24 -3.01
C ALA A 28 -7.48 20.05 -2.05
N GLY A 29 -6.66 20.97 -2.56
CA GLY A 29 -5.72 21.74 -1.75
C GLY A 29 -4.61 20.88 -1.13
N ARG A 30 -4.23 19.76 -1.78
CA ARG A 30 -3.23 18.83 -1.31
C ARG A 30 -1.92 18.92 -2.11
N ASP A 31 -0.82 18.57 -1.48
CA ASP A 31 0.47 18.45 -2.14
C ASP A 31 0.59 17.07 -2.84
N PRO A 32 0.73 17.00 -4.17
CA PRO A 32 0.87 15.73 -4.88
C PRO A 32 2.15 14.96 -4.52
N SER A 33 3.20 15.64 -4.05
CA SER A 33 4.44 14.99 -3.61
C SER A 33 4.25 14.13 -2.35
N LYS A 34 3.15 14.32 -1.63
CA LYS A 34 2.76 13.53 -0.44
C LYS A 34 1.92 12.30 -0.79
N ILE A 35 1.71 12.03 -2.07
CA ILE A 35 0.99 10.84 -2.53
C ILE A 35 1.97 9.82 -3.08
N THR A 36 2.14 8.72 -2.37
CA THR A 36 2.92 7.58 -2.85
C THR A 36 2.08 6.75 -3.81
N VAL A 37 2.60 6.55 -5.02
CA VAL A 37 2.01 5.63 -6.01
C VAL A 37 2.68 4.27 -5.88
N LEU A 38 1.96 3.29 -5.36
CA LEU A 38 2.40 1.91 -5.27
C LEU A 38 1.87 1.13 -6.49
N GLY A 39 2.79 0.68 -7.34
CA GLY A 39 2.47 -0.19 -8.48
C GLY A 39 2.14 -1.60 -8.00
N ALA A 40 0.87 -2.01 -8.04
CA ALA A 40 0.46 -3.36 -7.66
C ALA A 40 0.87 -4.35 -8.78
N SER A 41 2.07 -4.93 -8.63
CA SER A 41 2.77 -5.70 -9.66
C SER A 41 2.47 -7.21 -9.65
N LYS A 42 1.52 -7.63 -8.81
CA LYS A 42 1.06 -9.03 -8.79
C LYS A 42 0.65 -9.51 -10.18
N SER A 43 1.12 -10.71 -10.56
CA SER A 43 0.88 -11.33 -11.88
C SER A 43 1.44 -10.51 -13.05
N GLN A 44 2.38 -9.58 -12.83
CA GLN A 44 3.07 -8.88 -13.90
C GLN A 44 4.47 -9.47 -14.12
N SER A 45 4.95 -9.40 -15.37
CA SER A 45 6.30 -9.87 -15.70
C SER A 45 7.37 -8.90 -15.20
N ILE A 46 8.60 -9.40 -15.05
CA ILE A 46 9.77 -8.62 -14.62
C ILE A 46 10.04 -7.45 -15.60
N GLU A 47 9.84 -7.66 -16.90
CA GLU A 47 10.04 -6.64 -17.93
C GLU A 47 9.09 -5.46 -17.73
N LYS A 48 7.81 -5.74 -17.44
CA LYS A 48 6.81 -4.70 -17.17
C LYS A 48 7.13 -3.91 -15.89
N ILE A 49 7.61 -4.60 -14.85
CA ILE A 49 8.00 -3.95 -13.59
C ILE A 49 9.22 -3.06 -13.83
N ARG A 50 10.22 -3.56 -14.58
CA ARG A 50 11.40 -2.77 -14.96
C ARG A 50 11.02 -1.55 -15.78
N GLU A 51 10.08 -1.68 -16.69
CA GLU A 51 9.56 -0.57 -17.48
C GLU A 51 8.85 0.48 -16.61
N ALA A 52 8.02 0.04 -15.65
CA ALA A 52 7.38 0.93 -14.71
C ALA A 52 8.40 1.63 -13.81
N TYR A 53 9.45 0.93 -13.36
CA TYR A 53 10.55 1.51 -12.59
C TYR A 53 11.29 2.60 -13.38
N ILE A 54 11.69 2.34 -14.62
CA ILE A 54 12.31 3.33 -15.50
C ILE A 54 11.40 4.53 -15.75
N SER A 55 10.08 4.32 -15.69
CA SER A 55 9.07 5.38 -15.86
C SER A 55 8.73 6.13 -14.55
N GLY A 56 9.46 5.85 -13.45
CA GLY A 56 9.37 6.62 -12.20
C GLY A 56 8.56 5.97 -11.09
N ILE A 57 8.12 4.73 -11.21
CA ILE A 57 7.52 3.98 -10.09
C ILE A 57 8.64 3.27 -9.32
N ASN A 58 8.83 3.60 -8.07
CA ASN A 58 9.84 2.99 -7.18
C ASN A 58 9.24 2.22 -5.99
N HIS A 59 7.91 2.20 -5.84
CA HIS A 59 7.19 1.40 -4.86
C HIS A 59 6.38 0.32 -5.59
N PHE A 60 6.66 -0.96 -5.29
CA PHE A 60 5.94 -2.09 -5.88
C PHE A 60 5.29 -2.97 -4.83
N GLY A 61 4.08 -3.44 -5.11
CA GLY A 61 3.28 -4.25 -4.20
C GLY A 61 2.97 -5.64 -4.74
N GLU A 62 3.27 -6.67 -3.93
CA GLU A 62 3.04 -8.06 -4.25
C GLU A 62 2.05 -8.70 -3.26
N ASN A 63 1.25 -9.63 -3.77
CA ASN A 63 0.31 -10.41 -2.96
C ASN A 63 0.81 -11.83 -2.66
N TYR A 64 1.73 -12.33 -3.48
CA TYR A 64 2.18 -13.71 -3.45
C TYR A 64 3.69 -13.76 -3.25
N LEU A 65 4.10 -14.44 -2.17
CA LEU A 65 5.50 -14.51 -1.76
C LEU A 65 6.38 -15.15 -2.86
N GLN A 66 5.91 -16.23 -3.46
CA GLN A 66 6.67 -16.95 -4.50
C GLN A 66 6.96 -16.10 -5.74
N GLU A 67 5.99 -15.27 -6.16
CA GLU A 67 6.21 -14.33 -7.26
C GLU A 67 7.18 -13.21 -6.86
N ALA A 68 7.09 -12.73 -5.62
CA ALA A 68 7.89 -11.62 -5.14
C ALA A 68 9.38 -11.95 -5.09
N GLU A 69 9.76 -13.15 -4.64
CA GLU A 69 11.17 -13.56 -4.51
C GLU A 69 11.93 -13.35 -5.81
N SER A 70 11.43 -13.94 -6.90
CA SER A 70 12.09 -13.84 -8.23
C SER A 70 12.12 -12.42 -8.76
N LYS A 71 11.11 -11.58 -8.44
CA LYS A 71 11.03 -10.20 -8.90
C LYS A 71 11.99 -9.29 -8.14
N ILE A 72 12.06 -9.44 -6.81
CA ILE A 72 12.96 -8.69 -5.94
C ILE A 72 14.41 -8.91 -6.36
N ASP A 73 14.80 -10.17 -6.56
CA ASP A 73 16.16 -10.53 -6.98
C ASP A 73 16.52 -10.00 -8.38
N SER A 74 15.52 -9.89 -9.27
CA SER A 74 15.73 -9.53 -10.67
C SER A 74 15.71 -8.06 -10.98
N ILE A 75 15.00 -7.24 -10.20
CA ILE A 75 14.80 -5.82 -10.53
C ILE A 75 16.00 -4.97 -10.09
N GLY A 76 16.51 -5.18 -8.89
CA GLY A 76 17.61 -4.37 -8.33
C GLY A 76 17.25 -2.87 -8.22
N GLY A 77 18.23 -2.06 -7.85
CA GLY A 77 18.05 -0.60 -7.77
C GLY A 77 17.37 -0.14 -6.48
N ASP A 78 17.00 1.14 -6.45
CA ASP A 78 16.35 1.79 -5.30
C ASP A 78 14.84 1.57 -5.36
N VAL A 79 14.43 0.31 -5.18
CA VAL A 79 13.03 -0.14 -5.19
C VAL A 79 12.59 -0.50 -3.79
N THR A 80 11.46 0.07 -3.37
CA THR A 80 10.79 -0.28 -2.12
C THR A 80 9.72 -1.36 -2.38
N TRP A 81 9.87 -2.51 -1.74
CA TRP A 81 8.97 -3.65 -1.91
C TRP A 81 7.95 -3.75 -0.79
N HIS A 82 6.68 -3.83 -1.16
CA HIS A 82 5.55 -3.91 -0.25
C HIS A 82 4.84 -5.25 -0.36
N PHE A 83 4.65 -5.94 0.75
CA PHE A 83 3.71 -7.05 0.81
C PHE A 83 2.30 -6.52 1.10
N ILE A 84 1.39 -6.64 0.15
CA ILE A 84 0.03 -6.11 0.24
C ILE A 84 -1.06 -7.20 0.25
N GLY A 85 -0.66 -8.48 0.26
CA GLY A 85 -1.56 -9.63 0.42
C GLY A 85 -1.78 -9.99 1.88
N SER A 86 -2.75 -10.89 2.15
CA SER A 86 -3.00 -11.41 3.50
C SER A 86 -1.79 -12.20 4.01
N ILE A 87 -1.39 -11.95 5.26
CA ILE A 87 -0.19 -12.52 5.86
C ILE A 87 -0.55 -13.81 6.60
N GLN A 88 -0.21 -14.94 5.97
CA GLN A 88 -0.30 -16.23 6.65
C GLN A 88 0.86 -16.39 7.64
N SER A 89 0.58 -16.85 8.85
CA SER A 89 1.57 -17.04 9.93
C SER A 89 2.83 -17.80 9.49
N ARG A 90 2.70 -18.82 8.64
CA ARG A 90 3.83 -19.61 8.11
C ARG A 90 4.72 -18.83 7.13
N LYS A 91 4.20 -17.76 6.53
CA LYS A 91 4.91 -16.92 5.56
C LYS A 91 5.53 -15.67 6.18
N ALA A 92 5.16 -15.33 7.42
CA ALA A 92 5.59 -14.10 8.09
C ALA A 92 7.12 -13.98 8.15
N LYS A 93 7.84 -15.08 8.41
CA LYS A 93 9.31 -15.09 8.43
C LYS A 93 9.88 -14.58 7.11
N LYS A 94 9.49 -15.17 6.00
CA LYS A 94 10.04 -14.80 4.71
C LYS A 94 9.61 -13.39 4.26
N ILE A 95 8.38 -12.98 4.61
CA ILE A 95 7.93 -11.60 4.37
C ILE A 95 8.82 -10.61 5.12
N ALA A 96 9.09 -10.86 6.41
CA ALA A 96 9.97 -10.00 7.19
C ALA A 96 11.40 -9.94 6.65
N GLU A 97 11.90 -11.04 6.05
CA GLU A 97 13.24 -11.11 5.48
C GLU A 97 13.39 -10.28 4.20
N ILE A 98 12.41 -10.27 3.30
CA ILE A 98 12.62 -9.74 1.94
C ILE A 98 11.91 -8.41 1.65
N PHE A 99 10.79 -8.08 2.32
CA PHE A 99 10.06 -6.85 2.07
C PHE A 99 10.49 -5.69 2.97
N ASP A 100 10.21 -4.47 2.52
CA ASP A 100 10.42 -3.24 3.28
C ASP A 100 9.14 -2.80 4.01
N TRP A 101 7.99 -3.22 3.50
CA TRP A 101 6.67 -2.94 4.03
C TRP A 101 5.77 -4.18 4.07
N ALA A 102 4.89 -4.22 5.09
CA ALA A 102 3.78 -5.18 5.17
C ALA A 102 2.48 -4.45 5.50
N HIS A 103 1.49 -4.50 4.58
CA HIS A 103 0.26 -3.68 4.70
C HIS A 103 -0.90 -4.39 5.38
N ALA A 104 -0.86 -5.70 5.50
CA ALA A 104 -1.98 -6.49 5.97
C ALA A 104 -1.74 -7.09 7.37
N VAL A 105 -1.24 -6.26 8.31
CA VAL A 105 -1.11 -6.69 9.70
C VAL A 105 -2.48 -6.62 10.36
N ASP A 106 -3.06 -7.78 10.64
CA ASP A 106 -4.43 -7.95 11.13
C ASP A 106 -4.52 -8.56 12.53
N SER A 107 -3.39 -8.78 13.20
CA SER A 107 -3.34 -9.30 14.56
C SER A 107 -1.97 -9.12 15.20
N VAL A 108 -1.94 -9.06 16.54
CA VAL A 108 -0.70 -9.07 17.33
C VAL A 108 0.14 -10.30 17.04
N LYS A 109 -0.49 -11.46 16.83
CA LYS A 109 0.20 -12.70 16.47
C LYS A 109 1.00 -12.59 15.17
N ILE A 110 0.43 -11.95 14.14
CA ILE A 110 1.13 -11.71 12.88
C ILE A 110 2.25 -10.68 13.08
N ALA A 111 1.97 -9.57 13.75
CA ALA A 111 2.97 -8.56 14.06
C ALA A 111 4.16 -9.16 14.83
N LYS A 112 3.92 -9.96 15.87
CA LYS A 112 4.97 -10.62 16.63
C LYS A 112 5.86 -11.51 15.74
N LYS A 113 5.24 -12.31 14.85
CA LYS A 113 6.01 -13.16 13.93
C LYS A 113 6.86 -12.37 12.95
N LEU A 114 6.37 -11.23 12.46
CA LEU A 114 7.14 -10.34 11.61
C LEU A 114 8.31 -9.71 12.38
N ASN A 115 8.06 -9.24 13.60
CA ASN A 115 9.06 -8.67 14.48
C ASN A 115 10.19 -9.65 14.80
N ASP A 116 9.83 -10.84 15.25
CA ASP A 116 10.77 -11.87 15.68
C ASP A 116 11.63 -12.40 14.53
N ALA A 117 11.13 -12.28 13.30
CA ALA A 117 11.81 -12.78 12.10
C ALA A 117 12.55 -11.68 11.32
N ARG A 118 12.42 -10.40 11.68
CA ARG A 118 13.11 -9.31 10.97
C ARG A 118 14.62 -9.41 11.19
N PRO A 119 15.43 -9.50 10.14
CA PRO A 119 16.88 -9.57 10.28
C PRO A 119 17.44 -8.28 10.89
N LEU A 120 18.33 -8.41 11.89
CA LEU A 120 18.92 -7.28 12.64
C LEU A 120 19.75 -6.33 11.76
N TYR A 121 20.24 -6.79 10.60
CA TYR A 121 20.99 -5.95 9.64
C TYR A 121 20.07 -5.12 8.74
N LYS A 122 18.74 -5.32 8.80
CA LYS A 122 17.74 -4.54 8.08
C LYS A 122 17.10 -3.50 8.99
N ASN A 123 16.70 -2.38 8.41
CA ASN A 123 15.84 -1.41 9.10
C ASN A 123 14.54 -2.09 9.56
N ALA A 124 13.89 -1.53 10.58
CA ALA A 124 12.58 -2.00 11.04
C ALA A 124 11.61 -2.14 9.86
N LEU A 125 10.84 -3.22 9.86
CA LEU A 125 9.82 -3.45 8.84
C LEU A 125 8.70 -2.44 9.01
N LYS A 126 8.44 -1.62 8.01
CA LYS A 126 7.32 -0.69 8.02
C LYS A 126 6.00 -1.43 7.86
N VAL A 127 5.05 -1.16 8.74
CA VAL A 127 3.77 -1.88 8.74
C VAL A 127 2.57 -0.94 8.72
N CYS A 128 1.54 -1.35 7.98
CA CYS A 128 0.20 -0.79 8.14
C CYS A 128 -0.69 -1.81 8.84
N ILE A 129 -1.50 -1.33 9.77
CA ILE A 129 -2.55 -2.13 10.39
C ILE A 129 -3.73 -2.17 9.43
N GLN A 130 -4.19 -3.38 9.08
CA GLN A 130 -5.36 -3.54 8.21
C GLN A 130 -6.64 -3.38 9.01
N LEU A 131 -7.46 -2.39 8.67
CA LEU A 131 -8.76 -2.16 9.29
C LEU A 131 -9.89 -2.81 8.47
N ASN A 132 -10.77 -3.57 9.11
CA ASN A 132 -11.99 -4.12 8.54
C ASN A 132 -13.14 -3.10 8.67
N ILE A 133 -13.14 -2.09 7.80
CA ILE A 133 -14.11 -0.99 7.85
C ILE A 133 -15.54 -1.44 7.56
N ASP A 134 -15.72 -2.49 6.76
CA ASP A 134 -17.03 -2.99 6.37
C ASP A 134 -17.62 -4.01 7.38
N LYS A 135 -16.86 -4.39 8.41
CA LYS A 135 -17.25 -5.41 9.42
C LYS A 135 -17.64 -6.75 8.79
N GLU A 136 -17.02 -7.10 7.67
CA GLU A 136 -17.25 -8.37 6.98
C GLU A 136 -16.48 -9.50 7.69
N ALA A 137 -17.20 -10.49 8.23
CA ALA A 137 -16.59 -11.63 8.93
C ALA A 137 -15.64 -12.47 8.04
N SER A 138 -15.81 -12.41 6.73
CA SER A 138 -15.00 -13.15 5.76
C SER A 138 -13.70 -12.42 5.35
N LYS A 139 -13.54 -11.14 5.69
CA LYS A 139 -12.36 -10.35 5.34
C LYS A 139 -11.38 -10.23 6.50
N SER A 140 -10.09 -10.30 6.18
CA SER A 140 -9.00 -9.98 7.12
C SER A 140 -9.08 -8.50 7.52
N GLY A 141 -8.60 -8.21 8.71
CA GLY A 141 -8.52 -6.86 9.25
C GLY A 141 -9.06 -6.78 10.67
N ILE A 142 -8.61 -5.79 11.38
CA ILE A 142 -8.94 -5.52 12.78
C ILE A 142 -10.25 -4.74 12.83
N GLU A 143 -11.13 -5.08 13.76
CA GLU A 143 -12.32 -4.27 14.02
C GLU A 143 -11.93 -2.96 14.71
N LEU A 144 -12.67 -1.90 14.44
CA LEU A 144 -12.38 -0.56 14.97
C LEU A 144 -12.25 -0.55 16.50
N LYS A 145 -13.10 -1.33 17.20
CA LYS A 145 -13.07 -1.41 18.67
C LYS A 145 -11.76 -1.95 19.26
N ASP A 146 -11.01 -2.75 18.49
CA ASP A 146 -9.80 -3.44 18.93
C ASP A 146 -8.51 -2.72 18.49
N ILE A 147 -8.62 -1.70 17.62
CA ILE A 147 -7.46 -1.09 16.94
C ILE A 147 -6.49 -0.44 17.92
N GLU A 148 -6.98 0.26 18.95
CA GLU A 148 -6.14 0.91 19.95
C GLU A 148 -5.34 -0.11 20.75
N ASN A 149 -5.99 -1.17 21.24
CA ASN A 149 -5.34 -2.21 22.02
C ASN A 149 -4.23 -2.88 21.21
N ILE A 150 -4.53 -3.23 19.95
CA ILE A 150 -3.55 -3.85 19.06
C ILE A 150 -2.40 -2.92 18.74
N PHE A 151 -2.68 -1.63 18.51
CA PHE A 151 -1.63 -0.64 18.34
C PHE A 151 -0.70 -0.57 19.54
N PHE A 152 -1.26 -0.49 20.77
CA PHE A 152 -0.47 -0.44 22.01
C PHE A 152 0.38 -1.70 22.23
N GLU A 153 -0.11 -2.87 21.84
CA GLU A 153 0.67 -4.12 21.94
C GLU A 153 1.81 -4.16 20.91
N ILE A 154 1.56 -3.69 19.69
CA ILE A 154 2.54 -3.75 18.58
C ILE A 154 3.61 -2.66 18.70
N ARG A 155 3.30 -1.47 19.20
CA ARG A 155 4.25 -0.35 19.28
C ARG A 155 5.54 -0.64 20.04
N GLY A 156 5.53 -1.65 20.90
CA GLY A 156 6.71 -2.12 21.64
C GLY A 156 7.61 -3.07 20.87
N PHE A 157 7.29 -3.41 19.62
CA PHE A 157 8.08 -4.32 18.79
C PHE A 157 9.18 -3.54 18.06
N GLU A 158 10.43 -3.68 18.54
CA GLU A 158 11.57 -2.87 18.09
C GLU A 158 11.94 -3.04 16.61
N ASN A 159 11.61 -4.18 16.02
CA ASN A 159 11.89 -4.47 14.62
C ASN A 159 10.72 -4.12 13.67
N LEU A 160 9.65 -3.50 14.20
CA LEU A 160 8.54 -2.98 13.41
C LEU A 160 8.40 -1.46 13.58
N GLU A 161 8.03 -0.79 12.50
CA GLU A 161 7.66 0.62 12.50
C GLU A 161 6.20 0.74 12.01
N ILE A 162 5.26 1.07 12.91
CA ILE A 162 3.86 1.26 12.53
C ILE A 162 3.76 2.60 11.79
N LYS A 163 3.50 2.54 10.49
CA LYS A 163 3.39 3.73 9.63
C LYS A 163 1.96 4.22 9.46
N GLY A 164 0.97 3.33 9.64
CA GLY A 164 -0.39 3.77 9.44
C GLY A 164 -1.42 2.66 9.29
N LEU A 165 -2.51 3.01 8.61
CA LEU A 165 -3.63 2.13 8.34
C LEU A 165 -3.69 1.70 6.88
N MET A 166 -4.21 0.51 6.63
CA MET A 166 -4.57 0.03 5.30
C MET A 166 -6.01 -0.44 5.29
N VAL A 167 -6.76 -0.05 4.25
CA VAL A 167 -8.13 -0.52 4.05
C VAL A 167 -8.37 -0.94 2.60
N ILE A 168 -9.23 -1.94 2.44
CA ILE A 168 -9.79 -2.37 1.16
C ILE A 168 -11.32 -2.43 1.34
N PRO A 169 -12.01 -1.30 1.23
CA PRO A 169 -13.46 -1.29 1.34
C PRO A 169 -14.11 -2.13 0.22
N ARG A 170 -15.30 -2.63 0.47
CA ARG A 170 -16.09 -3.19 -0.62
C ARG A 170 -16.46 -2.10 -1.63
N PRO A 171 -16.60 -2.43 -2.90
CA PRO A 171 -17.15 -1.48 -3.87
C PRO A 171 -18.52 -0.97 -3.42
N ARG A 172 -18.78 0.30 -3.67
CA ARG A 172 -20.08 0.95 -3.40
C ARG A 172 -20.77 1.27 -4.70
N ASP A 173 -22.09 1.33 -4.65
CA ASP A 173 -22.92 1.60 -5.83
C ASP A 173 -22.85 3.09 -6.23
N SER A 174 -22.59 3.97 -5.28
CA SER A 174 -22.49 5.41 -5.52
C SER A 174 -21.13 5.99 -5.13
N ILE A 175 -20.73 7.05 -5.85
CA ILE A 175 -19.53 7.85 -5.53
C ILE A 175 -19.62 8.42 -4.10
N GLN A 176 -20.80 8.86 -3.70
CA GLN A 176 -21.02 9.45 -2.38
C GLN A 176 -20.80 8.43 -1.24
N GLU A 177 -21.29 7.20 -1.41
CA GLU A 177 -21.08 6.13 -0.44
C GLU A 177 -19.59 5.76 -0.34
N GLN A 178 -18.89 5.66 -1.49
CA GLN A 178 -17.46 5.39 -1.52
C GLN A 178 -16.68 6.51 -0.83
N GLN A 179 -17.07 7.76 -1.05
CA GLN A 179 -16.48 8.93 -0.41
C GLN A 179 -16.69 8.91 1.11
N ASN A 180 -17.89 8.61 1.57
CA ASN A 180 -18.21 8.53 2.99
C ASN A 180 -17.35 7.50 3.73
N VAL A 181 -17.12 6.33 3.11
CA VAL A 181 -16.25 5.30 3.70
C VAL A 181 -14.80 5.79 3.82
N PHE A 182 -14.24 6.41 2.79
CA PHE A 182 -12.88 6.93 2.87
C PHE A 182 -12.74 8.08 3.87
N LYS A 183 -13.77 8.92 3.98
CA LYS A 183 -13.84 9.98 4.99
C LYS A 183 -13.86 9.39 6.41
N GLU A 184 -14.69 8.38 6.66
CA GLU A 184 -14.73 7.66 7.95
C GLU A 184 -13.35 7.10 8.31
N VAL A 185 -12.66 6.46 7.35
CA VAL A 185 -11.30 5.94 7.57
C VAL A 185 -10.32 7.06 7.92
N LYS A 186 -10.43 8.23 7.28
CA LYS A 186 -9.58 9.39 7.59
C LYS A 186 -9.87 9.93 9.00
N GLU A 187 -11.12 10.03 9.41
CA GLU A 187 -11.51 10.46 10.75
C GLU A 187 -10.96 9.51 11.83
N ILE A 188 -11.02 8.19 11.58
CA ILE A 188 -10.40 7.18 12.46
C ILE A 188 -8.89 7.41 12.55
N PHE A 189 -8.21 7.57 11.41
CA PHE A 189 -6.77 7.80 11.35
C PHE A 189 -6.37 9.05 12.13
N ASP A 190 -7.10 10.16 11.99
CA ASP A 190 -6.83 11.39 12.70
C ASP A 190 -7.09 11.26 14.21
N SER A 191 -8.16 10.59 14.59
CA SER A 191 -8.47 10.32 16.00
C SER A 191 -7.36 9.48 16.69
N LEU A 192 -6.82 8.49 15.99
CA LEU A 192 -5.71 7.68 16.49
C LEU A 192 -4.42 8.51 16.62
N ASN A 193 -4.14 9.39 15.66
CA ASN A 193 -2.98 10.27 15.73
C ASN A 193 -3.08 11.32 16.84
N GLN A 194 -4.28 11.75 17.23
CA GLN A 194 -4.48 12.59 18.42
C GLN A 194 -4.09 11.87 19.73
N LYS A 195 -3.93 10.54 19.69
CA LYS A 195 -3.45 9.71 20.80
C LYS A 195 -1.97 9.34 20.67
N ASP A 196 -1.18 10.21 20.05
CA ASP A 196 0.28 10.08 19.85
C ASP A 196 0.72 8.81 19.09
N MET A 197 -0.13 8.32 18.16
CA MET A 197 0.24 7.14 17.36
C MET A 197 1.24 7.48 16.23
N ASN A 198 1.45 8.75 15.91
CA ASN A 198 2.46 9.26 14.97
C ASN A 198 2.49 8.56 13.61
N MET A 199 1.33 8.20 13.08
CA MET A 199 1.17 7.57 11.78
C MET A 199 1.19 8.63 10.66
N ASP A 200 1.84 8.31 9.53
CA ASP A 200 1.94 9.18 8.35
C ASP A 200 1.32 8.56 7.09
N THR A 201 0.97 7.28 7.15
CA THR A 201 0.54 6.53 5.97
C THR A 201 -0.91 6.07 6.07
N LEU A 202 -1.74 6.54 5.13
CA LEU A 202 -3.09 6.06 4.94
C LEU A 202 -3.17 5.37 3.57
N SER A 203 -3.00 4.03 3.59
CA SER A 203 -2.99 3.21 2.38
C SER A 203 -4.41 2.82 1.99
N MET A 204 -5.02 3.61 1.10
CA MET A 204 -6.37 3.36 0.56
C MET A 204 -6.51 3.92 -0.85
N GLY A 205 -7.41 3.33 -1.63
CA GLY A 205 -7.65 3.67 -3.03
C GLY A 205 -6.89 2.77 -4.00
N MET A 206 -7.60 2.31 -5.01
CA MET A 206 -7.13 1.45 -6.09
C MET A 206 -7.46 2.08 -7.45
N SER A 207 -7.18 1.39 -8.55
CA SER A 207 -7.36 1.92 -9.92
C SER A 207 -8.76 2.50 -10.20
N SER A 208 -9.81 2.03 -9.52
CA SER A 208 -11.19 2.48 -9.72
C SER A 208 -11.59 3.68 -8.87
N ASP A 209 -10.93 3.91 -7.73
CA ASP A 209 -11.41 4.83 -6.69
C ASP A 209 -10.33 5.71 -6.06
N TYR A 210 -9.05 5.59 -6.50
CA TYR A 210 -7.95 6.39 -5.93
C TYR A 210 -8.20 7.89 -5.96
N GLY A 211 -8.95 8.37 -6.96
CA GLY A 211 -9.26 9.80 -7.05
C GLY A 211 -10.15 10.29 -5.89
N ILE A 212 -11.09 9.46 -5.45
CA ILE A 212 -11.91 9.73 -4.26
C ILE A 212 -11.04 9.58 -3.00
N ALA A 213 -10.27 8.49 -2.92
CA ALA A 213 -9.40 8.25 -1.78
C ALA A 213 -8.39 9.38 -1.54
N ILE A 214 -7.79 9.95 -2.60
CA ILE A 214 -6.89 11.11 -2.50
C ILE A 214 -7.64 12.31 -1.91
N LYS A 215 -8.85 12.63 -2.39
CA LYS A 215 -9.63 13.75 -1.84
C LYS A 215 -9.91 13.59 -0.35
N GLU A 216 -10.13 12.36 0.09
CA GLU A 216 -10.44 12.01 1.48
C GLU A 216 -9.20 11.66 2.31
N GLY A 217 -8.00 12.03 1.87
CA GLY A 217 -6.80 12.00 2.71
C GLY A 217 -5.85 10.84 2.51
N SER A 218 -6.07 9.94 1.54
CA SER A 218 -5.09 8.89 1.22
C SER A 218 -3.70 9.48 0.98
N THR A 219 -2.66 8.84 1.53
CA THR A 219 -1.26 9.18 1.29
C THR A 219 -0.54 8.13 0.47
N MET A 220 -1.13 6.94 0.32
CA MET A 220 -0.60 5.86 -0.52
C MET A 220 -1.73 5.16 -1.28
N ILE A 221 -1.64 5.19 -2.61
CA ILE A 221 -2.62 4.55 -3.51
C ILE A 221 -1.98 3.33 -4.20
N ARG A 222 -2.80 2.29 -4.45
CA ARG A 222 -2.32 1.01 -5.00
C ARG A 222 -2.89 0.79 -6.39
N ILE A 223 -2.08 1.06 -7.41
CA ILE A 223 -2.51 1.07 -8.81
C ILE A 223 -1.97 -0.17 -9.54
N GLY A 224 -2.88 -1.06 -9.95
CA GLY A 224 -2.56 -2.23 -10.79
C GLY A 224 -2.90 -1.98 -12.26
N THR A 225 -4.17 -2.17 -12.61
CA THR A 225 -4.66 -2.06 -13.99
C THR A 225 -4.45 -0.67 -14.60
N GLY A 226 -4.46 0.37 -13.79
CA GLY A 226 -4.17 1.75 -14.24
C GLY A 226 -2.74 1.96 -14.75
N ILE A 227 -1.78 1.15 -14.29
CA ILE A 227 -0.37 1.18 -14.75
C ILE A 227 -0.12 0.07 -15.76
N PHE A 228 -0.40 -1.18 -15.41
CA PHE A 228 0.04 -2.36 -16.16
C PHE A 228 -0.96 -2.83 -17.24
N GLY A 229 -2.15 -2.24 -17.28
CA GLY A 229 -3.24 -2.69 -18.15
C GLY A 229 -4.03 -3.87 -17.56
N GLN A 230 -5.05 -4.31 -18.27
CA GLN A 230 -5.84 -5.48 -17.86
C GLN A 230 -4.98 -6.75 -17.90
N ARG A 231 -5.28 -7.67 -17.00
CA ARG A 231 -4.66 -8.99 -16.99
C ARG A 231 -5.16 -9.78 -18.20
N LYS A 232 -4.23 -10.38 -18.92
CA LYS A 232 -4.56 -11.38 -19.94
C LYS A 232 -4.84 -12.70 -19.28
#